data_e8580aa5167ab20fcb2e3f35a20099d9
#
_entry.id   e8580aa5167ab20fcb2e3f35a20099d9
#
_cell.length_a   1.000
_cell.length_b   1.000
_cell.length_c   1.000
_cell.angle_alpha   90.00
_cell.angle_beta   90.00
_cell.angle_gamma   90.00
#
_symmetry.space_group_name_H-M   'P 1'
#
loop_
_entity.id
_entity.type
_entity.pdbx_description
1 polymer ?
#
loop_
_entity_poly.entity_id
_entity_poly.type
_entity_poly.pdbx_seq_one_letter_code
_entity_poly.pdbx_strand_id
1 'polypeptide(L)'
;VAAGIRLAPGEDDDSRTVLIGLRDWPLPFPIVKGDQGWSYDIEEGLEEIVDRRIGENELTAIANARAYVDAQLLYATVDHDGDKVLEYAQRLVSSEGAKDGLYWPDPDGVDPSPLGPLAASEAEYLAYSEAGDSLHGYNYRVLTAQGPNPPGKDYDYVINGNMIAGFALVAWPEAYGNSGIMTFVVSHQGELFQKDLGPDTDAIVGAVERYDPDATWTLVPEDEGTQ
;
A
#
# COMPACT_ATOMS: atom_id res chain seq x y z
N VAL A 1 9.97 25.39 25.28
CA VAL A 1 8.52 25.66 25.26
C VAL A 1 7.87 24.40 25.78
N ALA A 2 7.21 24.46 26.94
CA ALA A 2 6.47 23.29 27.48
C ALA A 2 5.34 22.95 26.48
N ALA A 3 5.31 21.72 26.00
CA ALA A 3 4.18 21.24 25.21
C ALA A 3 2.91 21.39 26.04
N GLY A 4 1.98 22.24 25.58
CA GLY A 4 0.68 22.39 26.26
C GLY A 4 -0.09 21.09 26.19
N ILE A 5 -0.77 20.74 27.27
CA ILE A 5 -1.80 19.70 27.28
C ILE A 5 -3.14 20.40 27.39
N ARG A 6 -4.08 20.04 26.55
CA ARG A 6 -5.44 20.58 26.49
C ARG A 6 -6.46 19.45 26.43
N LEU A 7 -7.59 19.64 27.09
CA LEU A 7 -8.73 18.73 26.99
C LEU A 7 -9.74 19.32 26.00
N ALA A 8 -10.14 18.52 25.04
CA ALA A 8 -11.25 18.80 24.14
C ALA A 8 -12.46 17.93 24.54
N PRO A 9 -13.70 18.30 24.14
CA PRO A 9 -14.85 17.41 24.25
C PRO A 9 -14.54 16.07 23.55
N GLY A 10 -14.95 14.97 24.16
CA GLY A 10 -14.95 13.66 23.54
C GLY A 10 -16.25 13.41 22.78
N GLU A 11 -16.59 12.16 22.54
CA GLU A 11 -17.80 11.76 21.81
C GLU A 11 -19.08 12.06 22.59
N ASP A 12 -19.02 12.10 23.94
CA ASP A 12 -20.11 12.40 24.83
C ASP A 12 -19.72 13.38 25.96
N ASP A 13 -20.68 13.69 26.83
CA ASP A 13 -20.48 14.62 27.96
C ASP A 13 -19.53 14.06 29.05
N ASP A 14 -19.39 12.75 29.14
CA ASP A 14 -18.57 12.04 30.13
C ASP A 14 -17.23 11.58 29.55
N SER A 15 -16.87 12.00 28.32
CA SER A 15 -15.59 11.73 27.69
C SER A 15 -14.82 13.00 27.31
N ARG A 16 -13.48 12.91 27.27
CA ARG A 16 -12.58 14.01 26.85
C ARG A 16 -11.40 13.43 26.07
N THR A 17 -11.03 14.14 24.99
CA THR A 17 -9.81 13.87 24.23
C THR A 17 -8.66 14.70 24.79
N VAL A 18 -7.53 14.07 25.05
CA VAL A 18 -6.28 14.75 25.46
C VAL A 18 -5.53 15.19 24.22
N LEU A 19 -5.33 16.49 24.07
CA LEU A 19 -4.57 17.09 22.97
C LEU A 19 -3.19 17.50 23.46
N ILE A 20 -2.13 17.12 22.71
CA ILE A 20 -0.74 17.34 23.11
C ILE A 20 -0.02 18.23 22.07
N GLY A 21 0.72 19.21 22.60
CA GLY A 21 1.61 20.06 21.81
C GLY A 21 0.91 21.15 21.04
N LEU A 22 1.69 21.84 20.16
CA LEU A 22 1.22 22.98 19.40
C LEU A 22 0.30 22.61 18.22
N ARG A 23 0.33 21.37 17.82
CA ARG A 23 -0.52 20.85 16.72
C ARG A 23 -1.76 20.16 17.21
N ASP A 24 -2.05 20.23 18.53
CA ASP A 24 -3.19 19.57 19.15
C ASP A 24 -3.28 18.07 18.80
N TRP A 25 -2.13 17.35 18.86
CA TRP A 25 -2.10 15.93 18.57
C TRP A 25 -2.97 15.16 19.56
N PRO A 26 -4.00 14.42 19.08
CA PRO A 26 -4.91 13.71 19.96
C PRO A 26 -4.25 12.43 20.50
N LEU A 27 -4.14 12.33 21.83
CA LEU A 27 -3.70 11.10 22.48
C LEU A 27 -4.72 9.98 22.20
N PRO A 28 -4.29 8.76 21.85
CA PRO A 28 -5.23 7.67 21.53
C PRO A 28 -6.10 7.24 22.73
N PHE A 29 -5.67 7.51 23.95
CA PHE A 29 -6.40 7.13 25.16
C PHE A 29 -7.31 8.27 25.60
N PRO A 30 -8.65 8.20 25.40
CA PRO A 30 -9.58 9.20 25.93
C PRO A 30 -9.63 9.12 27.46
N ILE A 31 -10.08 10.21 28.09
CA ILE A 31 -10.39 10.23 29.51
C ILE A 31 -11.90 10.14 29.66
N VAL A 32 -12.36 9.17 30.46
CA VAL A 32 -13.77 8.92 30.71
C VAL A 32 -14.09 9.10 32.20
N LYS A 33 -15.32 9.53 32.48
CA LYS A 33 -15.81 9.76 33.82
C LYS A 33 -16.57 8.53 34.33
N GLY A 34 -15.98 7.85 35.33
CA GLY A 34 -16.63 6.75 36.02
C GLY A 34 -17.04 7.12 37.44
N ASP A 35 -17.53 6.15 38.20
CA ASP A 35 -18.00 6.32 39.57
C ASP A 35 -16.92 6.84 40.55
N GLN A 36 -15.64 6.58 40.25
CA GLN A 36 -14.49 6.99 41.08
C GLN A 36 -13.78 8.25 40.56
N GLY A 37 -14.34 8.90 39.52
CA GLY A 37 -13.77 10.09 38.90
C GLY A 37 -13.31 9.82 37.46
N TRP A 38 -12.42 10.68 36.96
CA TRP A 38 -11.89 10.60 35.61
C TRP A 38 -10.70 9.63 35.53
N SER A 39 -10.70 8.75 34.55
CA SER A 39 -9.60 7.81 34.24
C SER A 39 -9.41 7.64 32.72
N TYR A 40 -8.24 7.18 32.32
CA TYR A 40 -8.03 6.80 30.92
C TYR A 40 -8.85 5.55 30.57
N ASP A 41 -9.50 5.56 29.42
CA ASP A 41 -10.05 4.37 28.81
C ASP A 41 -8.93 3.64 28.04
N ILE A 42 -8.48 2.53 28.63
CA ILE A 42 -7.36 1.77 28.08
C ILE A 42 -7.83 0.89 26.91
N GLU A 43 -9.05 0.35 26.99
CA GLU A 43 -9.61 -0.52 25.94
C GLU A 43 -9.81 0.26 24.66
N GLU A 44 -10.53 1.37 24.72
CA GLU A 44 -10.72 2.30 23.60
C GLU A 44 -9.38 2.80 23.03
N GLY A 45 -8.44 3.14 23.91
CA GLY A 45 -7.13 3.62 23.48
C GLY A 45 -6.30 2.57 22.74
N LEU A 46 -6.45 1.29 23.05
CA LEU A 46 -5.79 0.21 22.32
C LEU A 46 -6.42 0.00 20.93
N GLU A 47 -7.74 0.09 20.84
CA GLU A 47 -8.45 0.04 19.55
C GLU A 47 -8.05 1.21 18.65
N GLU A 48 -8.03 2.43 19.18
CA GLU A 48 -7.61 3.64 18.44
C GLU A 48 -6.17 3.54 17.91
N ILE A 49 -5.24 2.91 18.67
CA ILE A 49 -3.87 2.68 18.19
C ILE A 49 -3.86 1.74 16.97
N VAL A 50 -4.70 0.70 16.98
CA VAL A 50 -4.82 -0.24 15.87
C VAL A 50 -5.43 0.47 14.67
N ASP A 51 -6.50 1.23 14.85
CA ASP A 51 -7.20 1.95 13.79
C ASP A 51 -6.31 2.98 13.10
N ARG A 52 -5.53 3.75 13.89
CA ARG A 52 -4.53 4.69 13.32
C ARG A 52 -3.46 3.97 12.50
N ARG A 53 -2.96 2.84 13.00
CA ARG A 53 -1.98 2.04 12.26
C ARG A 53 -2.57 1.50 10.96
N ILE A 54 -3.80 0.98 10.98
CA ILE A 54 -4.51 0.52 9.79
C ILE A 54 -4.62 1.66 8.78
N GLY A 55 -5.12 2.83 9.21
CA GLY A 55 -5.28 3.97 8.32
C GLY A 55 -3.97 4.46 7.69
N GLU A 56 -2.88 4.52 8.49
CA GLU A 56 -1.55 4.91 7.99
C GLU A 56 -1.00 3.89 6.97
N ASN A 57 -1.15 2.60 7.27
CA ASN A 57 -0.71 1.53 6.38
C ASN A 57 -1.51 1.52 5.07
N GLU A 58 -2.83 1.73 5.11
CA GLU A 58 -3.69 1.80 3.93
C GLU A 58 -3.34 2.99 3.03
N LEU A 59 -3.13 4.17 3.61
CA LEU A 59 -2.67 5.36 2.87
C LEU A 59 -1.31 5.11 2.21
N THR A 60 -0.41 4.44 2.90
CA THR A 60 0.90 4.05 2.36
C THR A 60 0.74 3.03 1.24
N ALA A 61 -0.13 2.03 1.38
CA ALA A 61 -0.40 1.04 0.34
C ALA A 61 -0.99 1.68 -0.94
N ILE A 62 -1.87 2.67 -0.79
CA ILE A 62 -2.41 3.48 -1.89
C ILE A 62 -1.29 4.24 -2.61
N ALA A 63 -0.41 4.91 -1.86
CA ALA A 63 0.73 5.64 -2.42
C ALA A 63 1.69 4.71 -3.16
N ASN A 64 2.01 3.54 -2.58
CA ASN A 64 2.87 2.53 -3.18
C ASN A 64 2.26 1.95 -4.47
N ALA A 65 0.95 1.70 -4.51
CA ALA A 65 0.26 1.21 -5.69
C ALA A 65 0.30 2.23 -6.84
N ARG A 66 0.19 3.53 -6.55
CA ARG A 66 0.35 4.60 -7.54
C ARG A 66 1.80 4.71 -8.02
N ALA A 67 2.76 4.71 -7.08
CA ALA A 67 4.19 4.74 -7.43
C ALA A 67 4.62 3.52 -8.27
N TYR A 68 4.01 2.35 -8.06
CA TYR A 68 4.21 1.18 -8.90
C TYR A 68 3.84 1.45 -10.37
N VAL A 69 2.73 2.14 -10.64
CA VAL A 69 2.31 2.49 -12.02
C VAL A 69 3.36 3.38 -12.66
N ASP A 70 3.81 4.43 -11.96
CA ASP A 70 4.84 5.35 -12.47
C ASP A 70 6.17 4.62 -12.72
N ALA A 71 6.56 3.73 -11.80
CA ALA A 71 7.78 2.94 -11.94
C ALA A 71 7.72 1.98 -13.14
N GLN A 72 6.58 1.35 -13.42
CA GLN A 72 6.38 0.50 -14.59
C GLN A 72 6.50 1.30 -15.89
N LEU A 73 5.91 2.48 -15.96
CA LEU A 73 6.01 3.35 -17.13
C LEU A 73 7.45 3.82 -17.35
N LEU A 74 8.20 4.10 -16.29
CA LEU A 74 9.62 4.47 -16.38
C LEU A 74 10.47 3.28 -16.82
N TYR A 75 10.26 2.08 -16.26
CA TYR A 75 10.98 0.86 -16.62
C TYR A 75 10.84 0.55 -18.11
N ALA A 76 9.63 0.63 -18.64
CA ALA A 76 9.34 0.34 -20.04
C ALA A 76 9.95 1.33 -21.05
N THR A 77 10.67 2.36 -20.58
CA THR A 77 11.41 3.29 -21.48
C THR A 77 12.77 2.77 -21.93
N VAL A 78 13.28 1.69 -21.31
CA VAL A 78 14.61 1.12 -21.55
C VAL A 78 14.50 -0.37 -21.81
N ASP A 79 15.27 -0.88 -22.74
CA ASP A 79 15.48 -2.32 -22.95
C ASP A 79 16.51 -2.82 -21.92
N HIS A 80 16.04 -3.55 -20.91
CA HIS A 80 16.85 -3.95 -19.75
C HIS A 80 17.57 -5.30 -19.94
N ASP A 81 17.13 -6.14 -20.87
CA ASP A 81 17.68 -7.48 -21.14
C ASP A 81 18.40 -7.61 -22.49
N GLY A 82 18.27 -6.60 -23.36
CA GLY A 82 18.96 -6.51 -24.64
C GLY A 82 18.29 -7.28 -25.78
N ASP A 83 17.04 -7.68 -25.61
CA ASP A 83 16.26 -8.42 -26.62
C ASP A 83 15.61 -7.51 -27.69
N LYS A 84 15.70 -6.19 -27.52
CA LYS A 84 15.16 -5.11 -28.36
C LYS A 84 13.65 -4.93 -28.25
N VAL A 85 13.04 -5.42 -27.19
CA VAL A 85 11.65 -5.18 -26.82
C VAL A 85 11.61 -4.26 -25.61
N LEU A 86 10.76 -3.24 -25.65
CA LEU A 86 10.44 -2.44 -24.48
C LEU A 86 9.29 -3.12 -23.75
N GLU A 87 9.49 -3.48 -22.50
CA GLU A 87 8.53 -4.23 -21.72
C GLU A 87 8.38 -3.67 -20.29
N TYR A 88 7.34 -4.09 -19.60
CA TYR A 88 7.13 -3.82 -18.18
C TYR A 88 7.83 -4.87 -17.32
N ALA A 89 8.23 -4.50 -16.11
CA ALA A 89 8.86 -5.41 -15.17
C ALA A 89 7.86 -6.43 -14.63
N GLN A 90 8.23 -7.71 -14.66
CA GLN A 90 7.42 -8.80 -14.14
C GLN A 90 7.60 -9.03 -12.64
N ARG A 91 8.50 -8.27 -12.00
CA ARG A 91 8.84 -8.36 -10.57
C ARG A 91 8.93 -6.98 -9.93
N LEU A 92 8.73 -6.92 -8.63
CA LEU A 92 9.01 -5.72 -7.84
C LEU A 92 10.50 -5.57 -7.59
N VAL A 93 11.17 -6.64 -7.17
CA VAL A 93 12.62 -6.67 -6.92
C VAL A 93 13.31 -7.51 -7.98
N SER A 94 14.40 -6.99 -8.51
CA SER A 94 15.22 -7.66 -9.51
C SER A 94 15.96 -8.86 -8.91
N SER A 95 16.15 -9.89 -9.74
CA SER A 95 17.07 -10.99 -9.41
C SER A 95 18.49 -10.47 -9.24
N GLU A 96 19.30 -11.17 -8.45
CA GLU A 96 20.68 -10.77 -8.20
C GLU A 96 21.49 -10.62 -9.51
N GLY A 97 22.04 -9.44 -9.73
CA GLY A 97 22.82 -9.11 -10.92
C GLY A 97 22.00 -8.88 -12.21
N ALA A 98 20.67 -8.91 -12.13
CA ALA A 98 19.76 -8.60 -13.23
C ALA A 98 19.02 -7.28 -13.02
N LYS A 99 18.27 -6.84 -14.02
CA LYS A 99 17.33 -5.70 -13.96
C LYS A 99 15.97 -6.13 -14.47
N ASP A 100 15.50 -7.28 -14.01
CA ASP A 100 14.23 -7.90 -14.38
C ASP A 100 13.06 -7.51 -13.45
N GLY A 101 13.27 -6.52 -12.56
CA GLY A 101 12.30 -5.96 -11.64
C GLY A 101 12.40 -4.43 -11.54
N LEU A 102 11.50 -3.80 -10.81
CA LEU A 102 11.43 -2.35 -10.65
C LEU A 102 12.47 -1.78 -9.68
N TYR A 103 13.04 -2.62 -8.84
CA TYR A 103 14.09 -2.24 -7.89
C TYR A 103 15.34 -3.10 -8.07
N TRP A 104 16.50 -2.45 -8.07
CA TRP A 104 17.83 -3.03 -7.91
C TRP A 104 18.71 -2.08 -7.09
N PRO A 105 19.70 -2.61 -6.34
CA PRO A 105 20.61 -1.78 -5.56
C PRO A 105 21.48 -0.90 -6.47
N ASP A 106 21.56 0.39 -6.17
CA ASP A 106 22.46 1.34 -6.84
C ASP A 106 23.27 2.12 -5.80
N PRO A 107 24.31 1.50 -5.20
CA PRO A 107 25.10 2.08 -4.13
C PRO A 107 25.88 3.33 -4.57
N ASP A 108 26.17 3.45 -5.85
CA ASP A 108 26.96 4.56 -6.41
C ASP A 108 26.09 5.68 -6.98
N GLY A 109 24.76 5.52 -7.05
CA GLY A 109 23.82 6.49 -7.60
C GLY A 109 23.99 6.78 -9.10
N VAL A 110 24.53 5.80 -9.84
CA VAL A 110 24.83 5.94 -11.28
C VAL A 110 23.72 5.40 -12.16
N ASP A 111 22.94 4.47 -11.64
CA ASP A 111 21.95 3.72 -12.40
C ASP A 111 20.70 3.46 -11.52
N PRO A 112 19.94 4.51 -11.20
CA PRO A 112 18.83 4.43 -10.27
C PRO A 112 17.71 3.55 -10.79
N SER A 113 17.22 2.65 -9.94
CA SER A 113 16.06 1.82 -10.24
C SER A 113 14.76 2.64 -10.22
N PRO A 114 13.73 2.27 -10.99
CA PRO A 114 12.44 2.99 -11.04
C PRO A 114 11.77 3.16 -9.68
N LEU A 115 11.86 2.18 -8.79
CA LEU A 115 11.40 2.24 -7.41
C LEU A 115 12.48 2.75 -6.42
N GLY A 116 13.66 3.17 -6.92
CA GLY A 116 14.75 3.65 -6.09
C GLY A 116 14.38 4.79 -5.12
N PRO A 117 13.65 5.84 -5.53
CA PRO A 117 13.21 6.89 -4.63
C PRO A 117 12.27 6.43 -3.51
N LEU A 118 11.37 5.49 -3.79
CA LEU A 118 10.50 4.85 -2.79
C LEU A 118 11.32 3.92 -1.90
N ALA A 119 12.23 3.16 -2.49
CA ALA A 119 13.12 2.23 -1.80
C ALA A 119 14.20 2.93 -0.97
N ALA A 120 14.61 4.15 -1.29
CA ALA A 120 15.61 4.89 -0.53
C ALA A 120 15.15 5.25 0.89
N SER A 121 13.83 5.35 1.12
CA SER A 121 13.24 5.44 2.46
C SER A 121 13.13 4.07 3.14
N GLU A 122 13.27 2.96 2.39
CA GLU A 122 12.91 1.61 2.80
C GLU A 122 13.86 0.52 2.24
N ALA A 123 15.07 0.93 1.81
CA ALA A 123 16.04 0.08 1.11
C ALA A 123 16.43 -1.19 1.90
N GLU A 124 16.37 -1.14 3.22
CA GLU A 124 16.60 -2.29 4.10
C GLU A 124 15.49 -3.35 3.94
N TYR A 125 14.27 -2.88 3.66
CA TYR A 125 13.07 -3.70 3.57
C TYR A 125 12.91 -4.39 2.20
N LEU A 126 13.13 -3.68 1.10
CA LEU A 126 13.04 -4.25 -0.25
C LEU A 126 14.12 -5.31 -0.52
N ALA A 127 15.27 -5.22 0.17
CA ALA A 127 16.29 -6.25 0.12
C ALA A 127 15.87 -7.56 0.82
N TYR A 128 14.88 -7.51 1.72
CA TYR A 128 14.33 -8.66 2.44
C TYR A 128 13.01 -9.19 1.84
N SER A 129 12.39 -8.48 0.90
CA SER A 129 11.06 -8.86 0.35
C SER A 129 11.05 -10.17 -0.47
N GLU A 130 12.21 -10.75 -0.79
CA GLU A 130 12.28 -12.14 -1.27
C GLU A 130 11.80 -13.17 -0.23
N ALA A 131 11.74 -12.78 1.05
CA ALA A 131 11.33 -13.64 2.16
C ALA A 131 9.83 -13.60 2.48
N GLY A 132 9.03 -12.79 1.77
CA GLY A 132 7.59 -12.66 2.01
C GLY A 132 7.25 -11.73 3.17
N ASP A 133 8.16 -10.84 3.55
CA ASP A 133 7.89 -9.83 4.56
C ASP A 133 7.00 -8.72 3.98
N SER A 134 6.07 -8.19 4.79
CA SER A 134 5.14 -7.14 4.42
C SER A 134 5.77 -5.75 4.46
N LEU A 135 5.41 -4.85 3.55
CA LEU A 135 5.85 -3.46 3.53
C LEU A 135 4.79 -2.58 4.20
N HIS A 136 5.13 -1.98 5.35
CA HIS A 136 4.16 -1.22 6.17
C HIS A 136 2.85 -1.99 6.40
N GLY A 137 2.97 -3.26 6.77
CA GLY A 137 1.82 -4.11 7.04
C GLY A 137 1.03 -4.58 5.81
N TYR A 138 1.57 -4.38 4.59
CA TYR A 138 0.98 -4.83 3.33
C TYR A 138 1.91 -5.73 2.52
N ASN A 139 1.32 -6.75 1.91
CA ASN A 139 1.97 -7.60 0.91
C ASN A 139 1.63 -7.07 -0.49
N TYR A 140 2.55 -7.30 -1.45
CA TYR A 140 2.39 -6.85 -2.82
C TYR A 140 2.73 -7.95 -3.80
N ARG A 141 1.95 -8.07 -4.90
CA ARG A 141 2.23 -9.02 -5.98
C ARG A 141 1.85 -8.45 -7.34
N VAL A 142 2.77 -8.60 -8.29
CA VAL A 142 2.52 -8.28 -9.70
C VAL A 142 1.56 -9.32 -10.27
N LEU A 143 0.55 -8.85 -11.02
CA LEU A 143 -0.38 -9.66 -11.77
C LEU A 143 -0.06 -9.52 -13.26
N THR A 144 0.06 -10.65 -13.96
CA THR A 144 0.52 -10.72 -15.36
C THR A 144 -0.61 -10.93 -16.36
N ALA A 145 -1.85 -10.82 -15.93
CA ALA A 145 -3.03 -10.96 -16.75
C ALA A 145 -4.20 -10.17 -16.20
N GLN A 146 -5.22 -9.91 -17.03
CA GLN A 146 -6.51 -9.42 -16.58
C GLN A 146 -7.64 -10.40 -16.90
N GLY A 147 -8.74 -10.30 -16.15
CA GLY A 147 -9.96 -11.04 -16.33
C GLY A 147 -10.99 -10.32 -17.19
N PRO A 148 -12.23 -10.82 -17.26
CA PRO A 148 -13.26 -10.32 -18.18
C PRO A 148 -13.95 -9.02 -17.76
N ASN A 149 -13.86 -8.59 -16.48
CA ASN A 149 -14.59 -7.43 -15.99
C ASN A 149 -13.99 -6.08 -16.47
N PRO A 150 -12.66 -5.88 -16.46
CA PRO A 150 -12.07 -4.64 -16.94
C PRO A 150 -12.25 -4.43 -18.45
N PRO A 151 -12.11 -3.18 -18.95
CA PRO A 151 -12.07 -2.91 -20.37
C PRO A 151 -10.99 -3.74 -21.08
N GLY A 152 -11.28 -4.25 -22.30
CA GLY A 152 -10.36 -5.10 -23.05
C GLY A 152 -10.61 -6.60 -22.85
N LYS A 153 -11.42 -7.00 -21.87
CA LYS A 153 -11.73 -8.40 -21.53
C LYS A 153 -10.53 -9.19 -21.04
N ASP A 154 -10.64 -10.52 -21.09
CA ASP A 154 -9.65 -11.49 -20.63
C ASP A 154 -8.47 -11.58 -21.60
N TYR A 155 -7.25 -11.24 -21.13
CA TYR A 155 -6.00 -11.48 -21.84
C TYR A 155 -4.78 -11.48 -20.91
N ASP A 156 -3.71 -12.11 -21.40
CA ASP A 156 -2.43 -12.15 -20.69
C ASP A 156 -1.60 -10.90 -21.04
N TYR A 157 -0.94 -10.31 -20.05
CA TYR A 157 -0.03 -9.19 -20.24
C TYR A 157 1.33 -9.62 -20.80
N VAL A 158 1.71 -10.87 -20.56
CA VAL A 158 2.97 -11.45 -21.03
C VAL A 158 2.77 -12.11 -22.39
N ILE A 159 3.50 -11.65 -23.39
CA ILE A 159 3.47 -12.17 -24.76
C ILE A 159 4.88 -12.60 -25.14
N ASN A 160 5.07 -13.87 -25.46
CA ASN A 160 6.37 -14.47 -25.82
C ASN A 160 7.47 -14.25 -24.74
N GLY A 161 7.10 -14.16 -23.47
CA GLY A 161 8.01 -13.93 -22.35
C GLY A 161 8.09 -12.48 -21.89
N ASN A 162 7.69 -11.51 -22.72
CA ASN A 162 7.80 -10.09 -22.46
C ASN A 162 6.46 -9.50 -22.02
N MET A 163 6.42 -8.79 -20.91
CA MET A 163 5.20 -8.14 -20.41
C MET A 163 4.95 -6.82 -21.14
N ILE A 164 4.28 -6.89 -22.28
CA ILE A 164 4.09 -5.76 -23.21
C ILE A 164 2.63 -5.35 -23.41
N ALA A 165 1.67 -6.16 -22.95
CA ALA A 165 0.25 -5.88 -23.17
C ALA A 165 -0.41 -5.14 -21.99
N GLY A 166 0.31 -4.91 -20.91
CA GLY A 166 -0.16 -4.26 -19.69
C GLY A 166 0.56 -4.78 -18.47
N PHE A 167 0.13 -4.34 -17.29
CA PHE A 167 0.60 -4.78 -15.98
C PHE A 167 -0.49 -4.55 -14.94
N ALA A 168 -0.42 -5.23 -13.81
CA ALA A 168 -1.25 -4.92 -12.66
C ALA A 168 -0.55 -5.32 -11.34
N LEU A 169 -1.07 -4.80 -10.24
CA LEU A 169 -0.62 -5.08 -8.88
C LEU A 169 -1.82 -5.39 -8.00
N VAL A 170 -1.64 -6.31 -7.06
CA VAL A 170 -2.51 -6.48 -5.90
C VAL A 170 -1.72 -6.20 -4.63
N ALA A 171 -2.32 -5.43 -3.71
CA ALA A 171 -1.80 -5.17 -2.37
C ALA A 171 -2.85 -5.59 -1.33
N TRP A 172 -2.44 -6.33 -0.29
CA TRP A 172 -3.34 -6.81 0.75
C TRP A 172 -2.67 -6.81 2.12
N PRO A 173 -3.44 -6.65 3.22
CA PRO A 173 -2.87 -6.60 4.56
C PRO A 173 -2.20 -7.92 4.93
N GLU A 174 -1.04 -7.85 5.59
CA GLU A 174 -0.35 -8.99 6.18
C GLU A 174 -1.21 -9.67 7.25
N ALA A 175 -1.92 -8.85 8.05
CA ALA A 175 -2.80 -9.31 9.12
C ALA A 175 -4.10 -8.51 9.09
N TYR A 176 -5.16 -9.09 8.48
CA TYR A 176 -6.48 -8.48 8.42
C TYR A 176 -6.98 -8.01 9.80
N GLY A 177 -7.50 -6.78 9.88
CA GLY A 177 -7.98 -6.16 11.12
C GLY A 177 -6.87 -5.72 12.10
N ASN A 178 -5.60 -5.85 11.73
CA ASN A 178 -4.47 -5.44 12.55
C ASN A 178 -3.46 -4.58 11.78
N SER A 179 -3.09 -4.95 10.56
CA SER A 179 -2.21 -4.16 9.70
C SER A 179 -2.96 -3.40 8.61
N GLY A 180 -4.18 -3.82 8.29
CA GLY A 180 -5.06 -3.23 7.29
C GLY A 180 -6.37 -4.00 7.18
N ILE A 181 -7.35 -3.41 6.49
CA ILE A 181 -8.65 -4.01 6.15
C ILE A 181 -8.79 -4.14 4.64
N MET A 182 -8.51 -3.04 3.90
CA MET A 182 -8.75 -2.99 2.46
C MET A 182 -7.68 -3.75 1.68
N THR A 183 -8.12 -4.45 0.64
CA THR A 183 -7.26 -4.96 -0.44
C THR A 183 -7.35 -4.00 -1.61
N PHE A 184 -6.20 -3.69 -2.23
CA PHE A 184 -6.09 -2.76 -3.34
C PHE A 184 -5.65 -3.48 -4.61
N VAL A 185 -6.19 -3.06 -5.77
CA VAL A 185 -5.71 -3.51 -7.08
C VAL A 185 -5.59 -2.31 -8.02
N VAL A 186 -4.52 -2.28 -8.82
CA VAL A 186 -4.28 -1.26 -9.85
C VAL A 186 -3.77 -1.92 -11.12
N SER A 187 -4.08 -1.33 -12.28
CA SER A 187 -3.56 -1.79 -13.56
C SER A 187 -2.85 -0.66 -14.32
N HIS A 188 -2.32 -0.99 -15.48
CA HIS A 188 -1.72 -0.03 -16.43
C HIS A 188 -2.64 1.13 -16.85
N GLN A 189 -3.92 1.08 -16.53
CA GLN A 189 -4.87 2.18 -16.74
C GLN A 189 -4.79 3.25 -15.62
N GLY A 190 -4.10 2.97 -14.51
CA GLY A 190 -3.91 3.88 -13.39
C GLY A 190 -5.08 3.94 -12.41
N GLU A 191 -6.22 3.32 -12.71
CA GLU A 191 -7.37 3.26 -11.80
C GLU A 191 -7.09 2.29 -10.65
N LEU A 192 -7.10 2.82 -9.43
CA LEU A 192 -6.90 2.07 -8.20
C LEU A 192 -8.26 1.72 -7.59
N PHE A 193 -8.50 0.43 -7.38
CA PHE A 193 -9.70 -0.07 -6.73
C PHE A 193 -9.39 -0.67 -5.37
N GLN A 194 -10.37 -0.60 -4.46
CA GLN A 194 -10.29 -1.19 -3.12
C GLN A 194 -11.50 -2.05 -2.80
N LYS A 195 -11.30 -3.05 -1.95
CA LYS A 195 -12.35 -3.91 -1.43
C LYS A 195 -11.95 -4.52 -0.09
N ASP A 196 -12.88 -4.55 0.86
CA ASP A 196 -12.77 -5.39 2.05
C ASP A 196 -13.11 -6.84 1.66
N LEU A 197 -12.13 -7.73 1.73
CA LEU A 197 -12.28 -9.15 1.46
C LEU A 197 -12.58 -9.98 2.72
N GLY A 198 -12.56 -9.34 3.90
CA GLY A 198 -12.83 -9.96 5.19
C GLY A 198 -11.63 -10.75 5.75
N PRO A 199 -11.85 -11.50 6.84
CA PRO A 199 -10.78 -12.18 7.57
C PRO A 199 -10.04 -13.27 6.78
N ASP A 200 -10.61 -13.72 5.66
CA ASP A 200 -10.00 -14.73 4.78
C ASP A 200 -9.19 -14.09 3.63
N THR A 201 -8.86 -12.80 3.72
CA THR A 201 -8.18 -12.02 2.67
C THR A 201 -6.95 -12.71 2.10
N ASP A 202 -6.05 -13.22 2.94
CA ASP A 202 -4.82 -13.87 2.49
C ASP A 202 -5.09 -15.11 1.62
N ALA A 203 -6.04 -15.95 2.01
CA ALA A 203 -6.46 -17.11 1.24
C ALA A 203 -7.14 -16.74 -0.10
N ILE A 204 -7.98 -15.69 -0.07
CA ILE A 204 -8.66 -15.18 -1.27
C ILE A 204 -7.62 -14.62 -2.25
N VAL A 205 -6.73 -13.74 -1.78
CA VAL A 205 -5.70 -13.13 -2.63
C VAL A 205 -4.70 -14.18 -3.10
N GLY A 206 -4.40 -15.21 -2.29
CA GLY A 206 -3.58 -16.35 -2.70
C GLY A 206 -4.06 -17.03 -3.99
N ALA A 207 -5.36 -17.03 -4.25
CA ALA A 207 -6.00 -17.58 -5.45
C ALA A 207 -6.18 -16.56 -6.59
N VAL A 208 -5.88 -15.28 -6.39
CA VAL A 208 -5.97 -14.24 -7.44
C VAL A 208 -4.79 -14.36 -8.39
N GLU A 209 -5.04 -14.71 -9.64
CA GLU A 209 -4.04 -14.80 -10.71
C GLU A 209 -4.15 -13.63 -11.70
N ARG A 210 -5.28 -12.92 -11.72
CA ARG A 210 -5.64 -11.92 -12.73
C ARG A 210 -6.18 -10.64 -12.08
N TYR A 211 -5.91 -9.49 -12.67
CA TYR A 211 -6.57 -8.25 -12.36
C TYR A 211 -8.02 -8.31 -12.87
N ASP A 212 -8.97 -8.40 -11.97
CA ASP A 212 -10.38 -8.57 -12.36
C ASP A 212 -11.35 -7.90 -11.38
N PRO A 213 -11.25 -6.57 -11.13
CA PRO A 213 -12.19 -5.87 -10.27
C PRO A 213 -13.58 -5.85 -10.91
N ASP A 214 -14.54 -6.43 -10.21
CA ASP A 214 -15.96 -6.41 -10.57
C ASP A 214 -16.68 -5.21 -9.93
N ALA A 215 -18.01 -5.12 -10.10
CA ALA A 215 -18.84 -4.04 -9.58
C ALA A 215 -18.90 -3.96 -8.04
N THR A 216 -18.30 -4.90 -7.31
CA THR A 216 -18.20 -4.88 -5.84
C THR A 216 -16.94 -4.18 -5.33
N TRP A 217 -16.00 -3.85 -6.23
CA TRP A 217 -14.84 -3.03 -5.92
C TRP A 217 -15.18 -1.55 -6.04
N THR A 218 -14.61 -0.73 -5.17
CA THR A 218 -14.80 0.71 -5.14
C THR A 218 -13.55 1.41 -5.64
N LEU A 219 -13.72 2.38 -6.54
CA LEU A 219 -12.63 3.22 -7.02
C LEU A 219 -12.10 4.10 -5.86
N VAL A 220 -10.80 4.09 -5.65
CA VAL A 220 -10.12 5.01 -4.73
C VAL A 220 -9.98 6.36 -5.45
N PRO A 221 -10.55 7.45 -4.90
CA PRO A 221 -10.42 8.78 -5.50
C PRO A 221 -8.94 9.16 -5.70
N GLU A 222 -8.64 9.82 -6.80
CA GLU A 222 -7.38 10.57 -6.89
C GLU A 222 -7.44 11.70 -5.85
N ASP A 223 -6.37 11.84 -5.04
CA ASP A 223 -6.26 13.02 -4.19
C ASP A 223 -6.24 14.24 -5.13
N GLU A 224 -7.29 15.06 -5.09
CA GLU A 224 -7.22 16.39 -5.67
C GLU A 224 -6.12 17.12 -4.90
N GLY A 225 -4.90 17.06 -5.45
CA GLY A 225 -3.71 17.63 -4.83
C GLY A 225 -4.03 19.02 -4.35
N THR A 226 -3.85 19.25 -3.06
CA THR A 226 -3.83 20.58 -2.46
C THR A 226 -2.76 21.38 -3.21
N GLN A 227 -3.22 22.26 -4.13
CA GLN A 227 -2.39 23.23 -4.84
C GLN A 227 -1.78 24.22 -3.85
#